data_3e9d89a2d86ebfa68d77730e8ee1ff68
#
_entry.id   3e9d89a2d86ebfa68d77730e8ee1ff68
#
_cell.length_a   1.000
_cell.length_b   1.000
_cell.length_c   1.000
_cell.angle_alpha   90.00
_cell.angle_beta   90.00
_cell.angle_gamma   90.00
#
_symmetry.space_group_name_H-M   'P 1'
#
loop_
_entity.id
_entity.type
_entity.pdbx_description
1 polymer ?
#
loop_
_entity_poly.entity_id
_entity_poly.type
_entity_poly.pdbx_seq_one_letter_code
_entity_poly.pdbx_strand_id
1 'polypeptide(L)'
;MNENSAYVLPKDKRVKEISEKPIENVSDYISKIKEYMESRKGENYSYVYRGEPQIYTTSCRANIFRRGVMDGNPFFEKSLFDAMRQNRLTGEKRYLDNAIDAQHGEFPSRLLDVSYNCLTALYFAVTPYYRKDVDSLDHEDGMVFVFFIDEIFSPSAENTNANYDAIINRDRQWHRDKIIFEKNHKFIDHTKLNNRIVAQQGAFILFQGNDAADLPAWMTYGIRIPKEAKPLIRKELKEFFGIHTGSIY
;
A
#
# COMPACT_ATOMS: atom_id res chain seq x y z
N MET A 1 -2.75 32.88 -16.70
CA MET A 1 -3.11 32.29 -15.40
C MET A 1 -2.38 30.98 -15.34
N ASN A 2 -1.42 30.84 -14.42
CA ASN A 2 -0.58 29.63 -14.32
C ASN A 2 -1.41 28.50 -13.75
N GLU A 3 -1.82 27.57 -14.58
CA GLU A 3 -2.52 26.33 -14.20
C GLU A 3 -1.58 25.26 -13.62
N ASN A 4 -0.40 25.63 -13.19
CA ASN A 4 0.56 24.74 -12.50
C ASN A 4 0.46 24.86 -10.98
N SER A 5 -0.76 24.88 -10.43
CA SER A 5 -0.88 24.71 -9.00
C SER A 5 -0.57 23.25 -8.65
N ALA A 6 0.37 23.03 -7.76
CA ALA A 6 0.65 21.73 -7.20
C ALA A 6 -0.67 21.00 -6.91
N TYR A 7 -0.84 19.83 -7.51
CA TYR A 7 -2.06 19.04 -7.32
C TYR A 7 -2.10 18.55 -5.87
N VAL A 8 -2.79 19.25 -5.03
CA VAL A 8 -3.04 18.84 -3.65
C VAL A 8 -4.24 17.90 -3.69
N LEU A 9 -4.05 16.66 -3.26
CA LEU A 9 -5.16 15.71 -3.07
C LEU A 9 -6.20 16.36 -2.17
N PRO A 10 -7.44 16.62 -2.64
CA PRO A 10 -8.46 17.28 -1.84
C PRO A 10 -8.64 16.51 -0.53
N LYS A 11 -8.39 17.16 0.60
CA LYS A 11 -8.51 16.61 1.97
C LYS A 11 -7.48 15.54 2.34
N ASP A 12 -6.48 15.22 1.54
CA ASP A 12 -5.48 14.23 1.89
C ASP A 12 -4.27 14.87 2.58
N LYS A 13 -4.25 14.83 3.90
CA LYS A 13 -3.13 15.31 4.72
C LYS A 13 -1.97 14.32 4.84
N ARG A 14 -2.07 13.15 4.18
CA ARG A 14 -1.07 12.07 4.27
C ARG A 14 0.13 12.31 3.38
N VAL A 15 -0.05 13.07 2.32
CA VAL A 15 1.03 13.37 1.37
C VAL A 15 1.65 14.69 1.73
N LYS A 16 2.96 14.67 2.04
CA LYS A 16 3.71 15.86 2.40
C LYS A 16 3.93 16.78 1.20
N GLU A 17 4.21 16.16 0.06
CA GLU A 17 4.59 16.86 -1.16
C GLU A 17 4.15 16.07 -2.39
N ILE A 18 3.73 16.77 -3.42
CA ILE A 18 3.42 16.19 -4.73
C ILE A 18 4.33 16.83 -5.75
N SER A 19 4.89 16.03 -6.64
CA SER A 19 5.77 16.53 -7.70
C SER A 19 5.05 17.52 -8.59
N GLU A 20 5.62 18.72 -8.74
CA GLU A 20 5.10 19.75 -9.64
C GLU A 20 5.49 19.47 -11.11
N LYS A 21 6.68 18.88 -11.34
CA LYS A 21 7.12 18.52 -12.69
C LYS A 21 6.36 17.30 -13.17
N PRO A 22 5.73 17.35 -14.35
CA PRO A 22 5.07 16.19 -14.95
C PRO A 22 6.05 15.03 -15.16
N ILE A 23 5.60 13.82 -14.90
CA ILE A 23 6.33 12.59 -15.23
C ILE A 23 5.88 12.14 -16.62
N GLU A 24 6.77 12.16 -17.59
CA GLU A 24 6.47 11.79 -18.97
C GLU A 24 6.91 10.37 -19.31
N ASN A 25 7.94 9.86 -18.63
CA ASN A 25 8.57 8.57 -18.88
C ASN A 25 9.18 7.98 -17.60
N VAL A 26 9.71 6.76 -17.69
CA VAL A 26 10.34 6.07 -16.54
C VAL A 26 11.58 6.82 -16.04
N SER A 27 12.34 7.47 -16.90
CA SER A 27 13.54 8.21 -16.49
C SER A 27 13.20 9.42 -15.61
N ASP A 28 12.14 10.17 -15.95
CA ASP A 28 11.65 11.28 -15.13
C ASP A 28 11.21 10.79 -13.75
N TYR A 29 10.48 9.68 -13.72
CA TYR A 29 10.05 9.05 -12.48
C TYR A 29 11.23 8.65 -11.58
N ILE A 30 12.24 7.97 -12.13
CA ILE A 30 13.45 7.58 -11.39
C ILE A 30 14.22 8.83 -10.90
N SER A 31 14.28 9.87 -11.70
CA SER A 31 14.93 11.13 -11.32
C SER A 31 14.21 11.77 -10.13
N LYS A 32 12.87 11.72 -10.11
CA LYS A 32 12.08 12.23 -8.98
C LYS A 32 12.24 11.40 -7.71
N ILE A 33 12.30 10.08 -7.82
CA ILE A 33 12.64 9.20 -6.68
C ILE A 33 14.00 9.59 -6.07
N LYS A 34 15.03 9.78 -6.92
CA LYS A 34 16.36 10.18 -6.46
C LYS A 34 16.33 11.53 -5.74
N GLU A 35 15.59 12.51 -6.27
CA GLU A 35 15.43 13.82 -5.63
C GLU A 35 14.85 13.69 -4.21
N TYR A 36 13.82 12.86 -4.03
CA TYR A 36 13.25 12.61 -2.70
C TYR A 36 14.23 11.90 -1.76
N MET A 37 14.98 10.92 -2.25
CA MET A 37 16.02 10.25 -1.46
C MET A 37 17.13 11.20 -1.04
N GLU A 38 17.59 12.08 -1.95
CA GLU A 38 18.62 13.08 -1.64
C GLU A 38 18.12 14.11 -0.60
N SER A 39 16.84 14.48 -0.61
CA SER A 39 16.25 15.38 0.39
C SER A 39 16.28 14.80 1.81
N ARG A 40 16.48 13.49 1.94
CA ARG A 40 16.58 12.73 3.19
C ARG A 40 17.95 12.12 3.42
N LYS A 41 18.95 12.61 2.72
CA LYS A 41 20.32 12.12 2.86
C LYS A 41 20.85 12.32 4.27
N GLY A 42 21.42 11.26 4.83
CA GLY A 42 21.93 11.24 6.22
C GLY A 42 20.92 10.73 7.24
N GLU A 43 19.67 10.51 6.87
CA GLU A 43 18.68 9.81 7.68
C GLU A 43 18.70 8.32 7.34
N ASN A 44 18.58 7.45 8.36
CA ASN A 44 18.64 5.99 8.16
C ASN A 44 17.23 5.45 7.90
N TYR A 45 16.69 5.75 6.70
CA TYR A 45 15.39 5.26 6.26
C TYR A 45 15.51 4.15 5.23
N SER A 46 14.59 3.19 5.29
CA SER A 46 14.24 2.34 4.16
C SER A 46 13.09 2.97 3.37
N TYR A 47 12.95 2.59 2.12
CA TYR A 47 11.92 3.12 1.23
C TYR A 47 11.03 2.00 0.74
N VAL A 48 9.73 2.24 0.80
CA VAL A 48 8.73 1.39 0.15
C VAL A 48 7.77 2.24 -0.67
N TYR A 49 7.13 1.61 -1.64
CA TYR A 49 6.36 2.30 -2.67
C TYR A 49 4.99 1.66 -2.83
N ARG A 50 4.01 2.49 -3.20
CA ARG A 50 2.69 2.00 -3.58
C ARG A 50 2.19 2.76 -4.79
N GLY A 51 1.78 2.03 -5.84
CA GLY A 51 1.11 2.59 -7.02
C GLY A 51 -0.39 2.46 -6.93
N GLU A 52 -1.10 3.50 -7.31
CA GLU A 52 -2.55 3.52 -7.45
C GLU A 52 -2.91 4.07 -8.85
N PRO A 53 -3.77 3.37 -9.63
CA PRO A 53 -4.02 3.70 -11.04
C PRO A 53 -4.86 4.96 -11.22
N GLN A 54 -5.45 5.48 -10.15
CA GLN A 54 -6.11 6.78 -10.09
C GLN A 54 -5.89 7.42 -8.73
N ILE A 55 -6.17 8.69 -8.61
CA ILE A 55 -6.08 9.44 -7.35
C ILE A 55 -7.40 9.24 -6.58
N TYR A 56 -7.36 8.35 -5.58
CA TYR A 56 -8.53 8.04 -4.76
C TYR A 56 -8.66 9.00 -3.59
N THR A 57 -9.87 9.35 -3.20
CA THR A 57 -10.14 10.04 -1.93
C THR A 57 -9.75 9.18 -0.72
N THR A 58 -9.65 7.86 -0.91
CA THR A 58 -9.25 6.86 0.08
C THR A 58 -7.87 6.28 -0.22
N SER A 59 -7.01 7.02 -0.92
CA SER A 59 -5.64 6.58 -1.22
C SER A 59 -4.89 6.12 0.03
N CYS A 60 -4.02 5.13 -0.13
CA CYS A 60 -3.22 4.56 0.96
C CYS A 60 -4.02 4.05 2.17
N ARG A 61 -5.26 3.66 1.98
CA ARG A 61 -6.08 2.99 3.01
C ARG A 61 -6.15 1.50 2.75
N ALA A 62 -6.04 0.71 3.81
CA ALA A 62 -6.27 -0.73 3.72
C ALA A 62 -7.73 -1.02 3.29
N ASN A 63 -7.93 -2.11 2.55
CA ASN A 63 -9.21 -2.42 1.91
C ASN A 63 -10.38 -2.52 2.90
N ILE A 64 -10.13 -3.00 4.12
CA ILE A 64 -11.14 -3.14 5.15
C ILE A 64 -11.77 -1.78 5.55
N PHE A 65 -11.02 -0.68 5.41
CA PHE A 65 -11.48 0.66 5.73
C PHE A 65 -12.05 1.44 4.53
N ARG A 66 -11.95 0.87 3.32
CA ARG A 66 -12.43 1.56 2.10
C ARG A 66 -13.93 1.38 1.87
N ARG A 67 -14.50 0.27 2.33
CA ARG A 67 -15.86 -0.16 1.97
C ARG A 67 -16.85 -0.09 3.14
N GLY A 68 -16.48 0.53 4.25
CA GLY A 68 -17.33 0.58 5.43
C GLY A 68 -17.65 -0.78 6.06
N VAL A 69 -16.91 -1.83 5.71
CA VAL A 69 -17.17 -3.19 6.21
C VAL A 69 -16.95 -3.33 7.71
N MET A 70 -16.21 -2.41 8.31
CA MET A 70 -16.03 -2.33 9.77
C MET A 70 -17.12 -1.53 10.46
N ASP A 71 -17.99 -0.83 9.71
CA ASP A 71 -19.02 0.01 10.27
C ASP A 71 -20.06 -0.86 11.00
N GLY A 72 -20.21 -0.63 12.28
CA GLY A 72 -21.12 -1.40 13.14
C GLY A 72 -20.65 -2.83 13.50
N ASN A 73 -19.57 -3.34 12.90
CA ASN A 73 -19.02 -4.65 13.24
C ASN A 73 -17.50 -4.61 13.47
N PRO A 74 -17.05 -4.22 14.65
CA PRO A 74 -15.64 -4.11 14.98
C PRO A 74 -14.87 -5.45 14.94
N PHE A 75 -15.55 -6.58 14.97
CA PHE A 75 -14.97 -7.93 14.88
C PHE A 75 -15.07 -8.53 13.47
N PHE A 76 -15.44 -7.74 12.47
CA PHE A 76 -15.63 -8.24 11.10
C PHE A 76 -14.41 -9.01 10.59
N GLU A 77 -13.20 -8.46 10.75
CA GLU A 77 -11.95 -9.08 10.25
C GLU A 77 -11.68 -10.42 10.94
N LYS A 78 -11.91 -10.50 12.26
CA LYS A 78 -11.80 -11.76 13.01
C LYS A 78 -12.78 -12.81 12.48
N SER A 79 -14.04 -12.42 12.35
CA SER A 79 -15.10 -13.31 11.85
C SER A 79 -14.81 -13.82 10.44
N LEU A 80 -14.26 -12.95 9.58
CA LEU A 80 -13.83 -13.30 8.22
C LEU A 80 -12.73 -14.37 8.26
N PHE A 81 -11.67 -14.17 9.05
CA PHE A 81 -10.57 -15.13 9.13
C PHE A 81 -10.99 -16.45 9.77
N ASP A 82 -11.87 -16.41 10.77
CA ASP A 82 -12.44 -17.61 11.36
C ASP A 82 -13.29 -18.39 10.34
N ALA A 83 -14.07 -17.68 9.51
CA ALA A 83 -14.83 -18.30 8.42
C ALA A 83 -13.92 -18.86 7.31
N MET A 84 -12.83 -18.16 6.96
CA MET A 84 -11.84 -18.67 6.00
C MET A 84 -11.20 -19.96 6.49
N ARG A 85 -10.85 -20.07 7.77
CA ARG A 85 -10.34 -21.31 8.38
C ARG A 85 -11.36 -22.43 8.35
N GLN A 86 -12.60 -22.16 8.75
CA GLN A 86 -13.69 -23.15 8.76
C GLN A 86 -13.95 -23.72 7.35
N ASN A 87 -13.83 -22.89 6.33
CA ASN A 87 -14.00 -23.28 4.94
C ASN A 87 -12.70 -23.79 4.27
N ARG A 88 -11.63 -23.97 5.03
CA ARG A 88 -10.32 -24.45 4.56
C ARG A 88 -9.73 -23.61 3.43
N LEU A 89 -10.06 -22.33 3.37
CA LEU A 89 -9.46 -21.36 2.45
C LEU A 89 -8.07 -20.92 2.92
N THR A 90 -7.81 -21.05 4.23
CA THR A 90 -6.49 -20.88 4.85
C THR A 90 -6.22 -22.08 5.76
N GLY A 91 -4.94 -22.39 6.03
CA GLY A 91 -4.57 -23.39 7.03
C GLY A 91 -4.81 -22.91 8.46
N GLU A 92 -4.51 -23.75 9.45
CA GLU A 92 -4.44 -23.37 10.87
C GLU A 92 -3.21 -22.48 11.10
N LYS A 93 -3.32 -21.22 10.67
CA LYS A 93 -2.28 -20.22 10.76
C LYS A 93 -2.66 -19.16 11.78
N ARG A 94 -1.68 -18.36 12.18
CA ARG A 94 -1.90 -17.16 13.00
C ARG A 94 -2.78 -16.16 12.24
N TYR A 95 -3.42 -15.23 12.93
CA TYR A 95 -4.26 -14.23 12.28
C TYR A 95 -3.50 -13.34 11.30
N LEU A 96 -2.24 -12.99 11.58
CA LEU A 96 -1.42 -12.24 10.65
C LEU A 96 -1.15 -13.02 9.35
N ASP A 97 -0.85 -14.33 9.42
CA ASP A 97 -0.69 -15.16 8.24
C ASP A 97 -1.98 -15.23 7.42
N ASN A 98 -3.14 -15.35 8.10
CA ASN A 98 -4.44 -15.32 7.44
C ASN A 98 -4.72 -13.98 6.77
N ALA A 99 -4.29 -12.86 7.37
CA ALA A 99 -4.43 -11.53 6.78
C ALA A 99 -3.58 -11.39 5.51
N ILE A 100 -2.37 -11.92 5.51
CA ILE A 100 -1.49 -11.96 4.34
C ILE A 100 -2.10 -12.83 3.23
N ASP A 101 -2.62 -14.01 3.56
CA ASP A 101 -3.32 -14.88 2.61
C ASP A 101 -4.59 -14.20 2.06
N ALA A 102 -5.34 -13.50 2.92
CA ALA A 102 -6.54 -12.78 2.54
C ALA A 102 -6.28 -11.72 1.46
N GLN A 103 -5.16 -11.01 1.51
CA GLN A 103 -4.77 -10.04 0.48
C GLN A 103 -4.67 -10.71 -0.90
N HIS A 104 -4.17 -11.95 -0.97
CA HIS A 104 -4.06 -12.70 -2.23
C HIS A 104 -5.42 -13.14 -2.78
N GLY A 105 -6.37 -13.42 -1.88
CA GLY A 105 -7.74 -13.77 -2.22
C GLY A 105 -8.66 -12.56 -2.43
N GLU A 106 -8.11 -11.34 -2.47
CA GLU A 106 -8.86 -10.08 -2.52
C GLU A 106 -9.84 -9.87 -1.35
N PHE A 107 -9.66 -10.59 -0.26
CA PHE A 107 -10.44 -10.39 0.95
C PHE A 107 -9.96 -9.15 1.70
N PRO A 108 -10.86 -8.37 2.31
CA PRO A 108 -10.47 -7.18 3.04
C PRO A 108 -9.69 -7.52 4.32
N SER A 109 -8.56 -6.83 4.49
CA SER A 109 -7.78 -6.86 5.73
C SER A 109 -7.23 -5.48 6.04
N ARG A 110 -6.67 -5.32 7.24
CA ARG A 110 -6.02 -4.07 7.68
C ARG A 110 -4.59 -3.89 7.16
N LEU A 111 -4.15 -4.78 6.30
CA LEU A 111 -2.87 -4.66 5.62
C LEU A 111 -3.02 -3.83 4.35
N LEU A 112 -2.07 -2.96 4.10
CA LEU A 112 -1.94 -2.22 2.85
C LEU A 112 -0.69 -2.71 2.13
N ASP A 113 -0.86 -3.22 0.91
CA ASP A 113 0.27 -3.68 0.10
C ASP A 113 1.17 -2.52 -0.30
N VAL A 114 2.47 -2.73 -0.16
CA VAL A 114 3.54 -1.87 -0.65
C VAL A 114 4.62 -2.73 -1.30
N SER A 115 5.55 -2.11 -2.00
CA SER A 115 6.67 -2.81 -2.66
C SER A 115 7.98 -2.13 -2.32
N TYR A 116 9.05 -2.90 -2.19
CA TYR A 116 10.42 -2.37 -2.14
C TYR A 116 10.91 -1.91 -3.53
N ASN A 117 10.21 -2.31 -4.60
CA ASN A 117 10.58 -1.97 -5.96
C ASN A 117 9.72 -0.79 -6.47
N CYS A 118 10.35 0.36 -6.68
CA CYS A 118 9.67 1.55 -7.17
C CYS A 118 9.07 1.36 -8.58
N LEU A 119 9.66 0.52 -9.43
CA LEU A 119 9.12 0.23 -10.77
C LEU A 119 7.89 -0.66 -10.72
N THR A 120 7.82 -1.58 -9.74
CA THR A 120 6.59 -2.35 -9.46
C THR A 120 5.45 -1.42 -9.05
N ALA A 121 5.73 -0.46 -8.17
CA ALA A 121 4.72 0.54 -7.79
C ALA A 121 4.31 1.41 -9.00
N LEU A 122 5.26 1.83 -9.83
CA LEU A 122 4.96 2.55 -11.07
C LEU A 122 4.07 1.72 -12.00
N TYR A 123 4.35 0.42 -12.13
CA TYR A 123 3.50 -0.50 -12.91
C TYR A 123 2.04 -0.46 -12.44
N PHE A 124 1.80 -0.54 -11.12
CA PHE A 124 0.44 -0.45 -10.57
C PHE A 124 -0.23 0.92 -10.78
N ALA A 125 0.56 2.01 -10.83
CA ALA A 125 0.03 3.34 -11.09
C ALA A 125 -0.39 3.55 -12.55
N VAL A 126 0.23 2.83 -13.50
CA VAL A 126 -0.02 2.99 -14.93
C VAL A 126 -0.85 1.86 -15.55
N THR A 127 -1.07 0.76 -14.81
CA THR A 127 -1.78 -0.41 -15.34
C THR A 127 -3.20 -0.44 -14.80
N PRO A 128 -4.20 -0.48 -15.68
CA PRO A 128 -5.57 -0.64 -15.25
C PRO A 128 -5.76 -1.98 -14.55
N TYR A 129 -6.68 -2.01 -13.61
CA TYR A 129 -7.00 -3.23 -12.87
C TYR A 129 -7.31 -4.39 -13.82
N TYR A 130 -6.79 -5.58 -13.55
CA TYR A 130 -6.84 -6.75 -14.46
C TYR A 130 -8.24 -7.35 -14.67
N ARG A 131 -9.30 -6.77 -14.16
CA ARG A 131 -10.68 -7.25 -14.39
C ARG A 131 -11.21 -6.77 -15.73
N LYS A 132 -11.67 -7.70 -16.56
CA LYS A 132 -12.25 -7.43 -17.90
C LYS A 132 -13.50 -6.53 -17.88
N ASP A 133 -14.12 -6.41 -16.73
CA ASP A 133 -15.39 -5.72 -16.50
C ASP A 133 -15.21 -4.34 -15.83
N VAL A 134 -13.99 -3.93 -15.53
CA VAL A 134 -13.69 -2.61 -15.00
C VAL A 134 -13.14 -1.74 -16.12
N ASP A 135 -13.73 -0.55 -16.29
CA ASP A 135 -13.21 0.45 -17.21
C ASP A 135 -11.72 0.69 -17.00
N SER A 136 -11.01 0.77 -18.12
CA SER A 136 -9.61 1.18 -18.10
C SER A 136 -9.48 2.53 -17.40
N LEU A 137 -8.69 2.60 -16.32
CA LEU A 137 -8.39 3.85 -15.63
C LEU A 137 -7.34 4.69 -16.38
N ASP A 138 -7.20 4.47 -17.68
CA ASP A 138 -6.27 5.21 -18.54
C ASP A 138 -6.68 6.68 -18.74
N HIS A 139 -7.94 7.00 -18.49
CA HIS A 139 -8.45 8.38 -18.52
C HIS A 139 -8.21 9.16 -17.23
N GLU A 140 -7.67 8.50 -16.19
CA GLU A 140 -7.37 9.11 -14.88
C GLU A 140 -5.87 9.18 -14.64
N ASP A 141 -5.44 10.20 -13.90
CA ASP A 141 -4.04 10.28 -13.43
C ASP A 141 -3.77 9.22 -12.37
N GLY A 142 -2.62 8.55 -12.50
CA GLY A 142 -2.12 7.64 -11.47
C GLY A 142 -1.33 8.37 -10.39
N MET A 143 -1.05 7.67 -9.30
CA MET A 143 -0.22 8.16 -8.20
C MET A 143 0.73 7.06 -7.73
N VAL A 144 1.99 7.43 -7.51
CA VAL A 144 2.92 6.60 -6.73
C VAL A 144 3.20 7.30 -5.41
N PHE A 145 3.01 6.57 -4.33
CA PHE A 145 3.37 7.01 -2.98
C PHE A 145 4.74 6.43 -2.62
N VAL A 146 5.60 7.26 -2.06
CA VAL A 146 6.91 6.90 -1.52
C VAL A 146 6.85 7.06 -0.02
N PHE A 147 7.10 5.99 0.73
CA PHE A 147 7.11 6.00 2.18
C PHE A 147 8.52 5.88 2.71
N PHE A 148 8.84 6.69 3.70
CA PHE A 148 10.07 6.62 4.48
C PHE A 148 9.79 5.83 5.73
N ILE A 149 10.51 4.75 5.94
CA ILE A 149 10.33 3.86 7.09
C ILE A 149 11.63 3.74 7.89
N ASP A 150 11.50 3.91 9.18
CA ASP A 150 12.59 3.81 10.16
C ASP A 150 12.71 2.40 10.76
N GLU A 151 11.61 1.65 10.80
CA GLU A 151 11.58 0.31 11.38
C GLU A 151 10.73 -0.65 10.56
N ILE A 152 11.24 -1.87 10.34
CA ILE A 152 10.58 -2.96 9.62
C ILE A 152 10.43 -4.14 10.57
N PHE A 153 9.21 -4.65 10.71
CA PHE A 153 8.88 -5.78 11.57
C PHE A 153 8.83 -7.08 10.79
N SER A 154 9.45 -8.12 11.34
CA SER A 154 9.33 -9.45 10.77
C SER A 154 7.93 -10.02 11.01
N PRO A 155 7.25 -10.55 9.98
CA PRO A 155 5.97 -11.23 10.14
C PRO A 155 6.08 -12.54 10.93
N SER A 156 7.27 -13.12 11.04
CA SER A 156 7.53 -14.32 11.82
C SER A 156 7.80 -14.04 13.29
N ALA A 157 8.06 -12.79 13.68
CA ALA A 157 8.36 -12.43 15.04
C ALA A 157 7.13 -12.64 15.95
N GLU A 158 7.36 -13.22 17.12
CA GLU A 158 6.30 -13.51 18.08
C GLU A 158 5.58 -12.25 18.55
N ASN A 159 6.33 -11.18 18.85
CA ASN A 159 5.76 -9.91 19.27
C ASN A 159 4.91 -9.24 18.18
N THR A 160 5.26 -9.38 16.90
CA THR A 160 4.46 -8.88 15.76
C THR A 160 3.12 -9.61 15.69
N ASN A 161 3.16 -10.93 15.84
CA ASN A 161 1.95 -11.77 15.84
C ASN A 161 1.09 -11.49 17.08
N ALA A 162 1.67 -11.42 18.26
CA ALA A 162 0.95 -11.09 19.49
C ALA A 162 0.26 -9.72 19.40
N ASN A 163 0.93 -8.73 18.81
CA ASN A 163 0.35 -7.42 18.55
C ASN A 163 -0.86 -7.51 17.60
N TYR A 164 -0.73 -8.28 16.50
CA TYR A 164 -1.85 -8.47 15.58
C TYR A 164 -3.03 -9.18 16.25
N ASP A 165 -2.75 -10.21 17.04
CA ASP A 165 -3.78 -10.95 17.80
C ASP A 165 -4.49 -10.05 18.81
N ALA A 166 -3.76 -9.17 19.51
CA ALA A 166 -4.35 -8.18 20.41
C ALA A 166 -5.31 -7.23 19.70
N ILE A 167 -4.95 -6.77 18.50
CA ILE A 167 -5.80 -5.91 17.67
C ILE A 167 -7.07 -6.65 17.23
N ILE A 168 -6.93 -7.87 16.71
CA ILE A 168 -8.03 -8.67 16.17
C ILE A 168 -9.01 -9.08 17.27
N ASN A 169 -8.50 -9.50 18.42
CA ASN A 169 -9.32 -9.93 19.55
C ASN A 169 -9.81 -8.77 20.43
N ARG A 170 -9.28 -7.56 20.21
CA ARG A 170 -9.57 -6.38 21.03
C ARG A 170 -9.41 -6.68 22.50
N ASP A 171 -8.28 -7.26 22.85
CA ASP A 171 -7.99 -7.63 24.23
C ASP A 171 -7.89 -6.41 25.16
N ARG A 172 -7.65 -6.67 26.46
CA ARG A 172 -7.56 -5.59 27.46
C ARG A 172 -6.41 -4.64 27.20
N GLN A 173 -5.30 -5.15 26.66
CA GLN A 173 -4.13 -4.31 26.33
C GLN A 173 -4.48 -3.36 25.19
N TRP A 174 -5.15 -3.86 24.13
CA TRP A 174 -5.59 -3.03 23.02
C TRP A 174 -6.54 -1.91 23.52
N HIS A 175 -7.52 -2.23 24.37
CA HIS A 175 -8.44 -1.22 24.90
C HIS A 175 -7.72 -0.15 25.73
N ARG A 176 -6.73 -0.52 26.53
CA ARG A 176 -5.95 0.39 27.34
C ARG A 176 -5.09 1.31 26.49
N ASP A 177 -4.43 0.76 25.49
CA ASP A 177 -3.40 1.43 24.69
C ASP A 177 -3.93 1.87 23.33
N LYS A 178 -5.26 1.93 23.16
CA LYS A 178 -5.96 2.20 21.89
C LYS A 178 -5.40 3.39 21.12
N ILE A 179 -5.12 4.51 21.78
CA ILE A 179 -4.60 5.73 21.14
C ILE A 179 -3.23 5.47 20.51
N ILE A 180 -2.38 4.69 21.19
CA ILE A 180 -1.04 4.34 20.70
C ILE A 180 -1.17 3.41 19.49
N PHE A 181 -2.03 2.40 19.57
CA PHE A 181 -2.27 1.49 18.46
C PHE A 181 -2.84 2.21 17.23
N GLU A 182 -3.83 3.07 17.40
CA GLU A 182 -4.51 3.74 16.29
C GLU A 182 -3.58 4.65 15.48
N LYS A 183 -2.58 5.25 16.12
CA LYS A 183 -1.66 6.20 15.48
C LYS A 183 -0.32 5.60 15.07
N ASN A 184 -0.02 4.38 15.48
CA ASN A 184 1.26 3.75 15.23
C ASN A 184 1.12 2.66 14.16
N HIS A 185 1.25 3.02 12.90
CA HIS A 185 1.32 2.06 11.80
C HIS A 185 2.62 1.28 11.85
N LYS A 186 2.57 -0.02 11.55
CA LYS A 186 3.75 -0.88 11.49
C LYS A 186 4.03 -1.31 10.06
N PHE A 187 5.29 -1.21 9.66
CA PHE A 187 5.75 -1.81 8.42
C PHE A 187 6.15 -3.26 8.68
N ILE A 188 5.50 -4.17 7.96
CA ILE A 188 5.72 -5.61 8.10
C ILE A 188 6.38 -6.11 6.83
N ASP A 189 7.53 -6.75 6.98
CA ASP A 189 8.25 -7.38 5.87
C ASP A 189 7.45 -8.53 5.27
N HIS A 190 7.85 -8.98 4.10
CA HIS A 190 7.19 -10.10 3.45
C HIS A 190 7.63 -11.45 4.00
N THR A 191 6.71 -12.41 3.99
CA THR A 191 7.08 -13.82 4.06
C THR A 191 7.32 -14.33 2.64
N LYS A 192 8.43 -15.02 2.39
CA LYS A 192 8.75 -15.60 1.06
C LYS A 192 7.82 -16.76 0.66
N LEU A 193 6.66 -16.87 1.27
CA LEU A 193 5.74 -18.01 1.13
C LEU A 193 4.89 -17.96 -0.15
N ASN A 194 4.84 -16.83 -0.84
CA ASN A 194 3.98 -16.66 -2.02
C ASN A 194 4.76 -16.07 -3.19
N ASN A 195 4.69 -16.73 -4.34
CA ASN A 195 5.39 -16.30 -5.56
C ASN A 195 5.01 -14.88 -6.00
N ARG A 196 3.77 -14.46 -5.80
CA ARG A 196 3.31 -13.11 -6.14
C ARG A 196 3.99 -12.05 -5.26
N ILE A 197 4.07 -12.26 -3.95
CA ILE A 197 4.79 -11.33 -3.04
C ILE A 197 6.25 -11.24 -3.45
N VAL A 198 6.87 -12.37 -3.77
CA VAL A 198 8.27 -12.40 -4.22
C VAL A 198 8.44 -11.63 -5.53
N ALA A 199 7.56 -11.86 -6.52
CA ALA A 199 7.61 -11.17 -7.82
C ALA A 199 7.39 -9.66 -7.68
N GLN A 200 6.52 -9.25 -6.78
CA GLN A 200 6.23 -7.84 -6.49
C GLN A 200 7.21 -7.20 -5.52
N GLN A 201 8.13 -7.96 -4.93
CA GLN A 201 8.98 -7.52 -3.81
C GLN A 201 8.13 -6.81 -2.74
N GLY A 202 7.02 -7.47 -2.38
CA GLY A 202 5.96 -6.90 -1.57
C GLY A 202 6.29 -6.83 -0.09
N ALA A 203 5.67 -5.89 0.61
CA ALA A 203 5.62 -5.76 2.06
C ALA A 203 4.26 -5.16 2.43
N PHE A 204 4.02 -4.90 3.71
CA PHE A 204 2.73 -4.42 4.18
C PHE A 204 2.87 -3.26 5.16
N ILE A 205 1.88 -2.36 5.14
CA ILE A 205 1.63 -1.42 6.23
C ILE A 205 0.43 -1.93 7.02
N LEU A 206 0.63 -2.24 8.30
CA LEU A 206 -0.41 -2.65 9.22
C LEU A 206 -1.08 -1.42 9.86
N PHE A 207 -2.38 -1.27 9.62
CA PHE A 207 -3.23 -0.29 10.28
C PHE A 207 -3.78 -0.87 11.57
N GLN A 208 -3.38 -0.33 12.71
CA GLN A 208 -3.68 -0.91 14.02
C GLN A 208 -5.00 -0.42 14.63
N GLY A 209 -5.55 0.69 14.13
CA GLY A 209 -6.79 1.28 14.65
C GLY A 209 -8.07 0.63 14.12
N ASN A 210 -9.19 1.18 14.57
CA ASN A 210 -10.54 0.82 14.08
C ASN A 210 -10.94 1.62 12.85
N ASP A 211 -10.35 2.79 12.72
CA ASP A 211 -10.59 3.70 11.62
C ASP A 211 -9.37 3.71 10.68
N ALA A 212 -9.58 4.19 9.49
CA ALA A 212 -8.50 4.48 8.57
C ALA A 212 -7.74 5.71 9.06
N ALA A 213 -6.95 5.56 10.13
CA ALA A 213 -6.04 6.60 10.54
C ALA A 213 -5.08 6.91 9.41
N ASP A 214 -4.94 8.19 9.08
CA ASP A 214 -4.08 8.61 7.99
C ASP A 214 -2.61 8.30 8.31
N LEU A 215 -1.86 7.86 7.30
CA LEU A 215 -0.41 7.77 7.41
C LEU A 215 0.18 9.16 7.63
N PRO A 216 1.21 9.31 8.47
CA PRO A 216 1.81 10.61 8.74
C PRO A 216 2.32 11.27 7.45
N ALA A 217 1.94 12.54 7.24
CA ALA A 217 2.35 13.28 6.05
C ALA A 217 3.88 13.45 5.95
N TRP A 218 4.61 13.47 7.08
CA TRP A 218 6.06 13.61 7.08
C TRP A 218 6.80 12.41 6.48
N MET A 219 6.17 11.23 6.46
CA MET A 219 6.76 10.00 5.92
C MET A 219 6.27 9.66 4.52
N THR A 220 5.46 10.50 3.89
CA THR A 220 4.80 10.17 2.62
C THR A 220 5.03 11.27 1.59
N TYR A 221 5.55 10.90 0.43
CA TYR A 221 5.60 11.74 -0.77
C TYR A 221 4.72 11.14 -1.86
N GLY A 222 4.14 12.02 -2.68
CA GLY A 222 3.34 11.62 -3.84
C GLY A 222 4.02 12.00 -5.16
N ILE A 223 3.98 11.08 -6.11
CA ILE A 223 4.40 11.34 -7.50
C ILE A 223 3.20 11.11 -8.39
N ARG A 224 2.66 12.18 -8.96
CA ARG A 224 1.56 12.11 -9.91
C ARG A 224 2.07 11.58 -11.25
N ILE A 225 1.36 10.63 -11.81
CA ILE A 225 1.61 10.07 -13.13
C ILE A 225 0.48 10.54 -14.04
N PRO A 226 0.75 11.48 -14.97
CA PRO A 226 -0.27 11.95 -15.90
C PRO A 226 -0.84 10.81 -16.74
N LYS A 227 -2.12 10.83 -16.99
CA LYS A 227 -2.81 9.83 -17.82
C LYS A 227 -2.21 9.70 -19.21
N GLU A 228 -1.77 10.80 -19.78
CA GLU A 228 -1.13 10.87 -21.11
C GLU A 228 0.19 10.10 -21.15
N ALA A 229 0.91 10.02 -20.03
CA ALA A 229 2.19 9.33 -19.93
C ALA A 229 2.05 7.81 -19.72
N LYS A 230 0.91 7.34 -19.23
CA LYS A 230 0.71 5.93 -18.89
C LYS A 230 1.02 4.93 -20.02
N PRO A 231 0.58 5.15 -21.28
CA PRO A 231 0.88 4.22 -22.36
C PRO A 231 2.38 4.08 -22.65
N LEU A 232 3.11 5.20 -22.65
CA LEU A 232 4.56 5.19 -22.86
C LEU A 232 5.28 4.50 -21.70
N ILE A 233 4.95 4.85 -20.48
CA ILE A 233 5.56 4.25 -19.28
C ILE A 233 5.33 2.74 -19.25
N ARG A 234 4.12 2.25 -19.57
CA ARG A 234 3.85 0.79 -19.67
C ARG A 234 4.73 0.11 -20.71
N LYS A 235 4.91 0.77 -21.87
CA LYS A 235 5.79 0.25 -22.93
C LYS A 235 7.23 0.17 -22.45
N GLU A 236 7.76 1.22 -21.85
CA GLU A 236 9.14 1.27 -21.31
C GLU A 236 9.35 0.23 -20.19
N LEU A 237 8.40 0.10 -19.26
CA LEU A 237 8.46 -0.92 -18.19
C LEU A 237 8.57 -2.32 -18.77
N LYS A 238 7.81 -2.62 -19.82
CA LYS A 238 7.85 -3.93 -20.48
C LYS A 238 9.15 -4.14 -21.27
N GLU A 239 9.53 -3.19 -22.11
CA GLU A 239 10.63 -3.35 -23.06
C GLU A 239 12.01 -3.26 -22.41
N PHE A 240 12.19 -2.37 -21.43
CA PHE A 240 13.50 -2.15 -20.82
C PHE A 240 13.70 -2.87 -19.50
N PHE A 241 12.62 -3.14 -18.76
CA PHE A 241 12.69 -3.70 -17.41
C PHE A 241 12.01 -5.06 -17.26
N GLY A 242 11.34 -5.56 -18.31
CA GLY A 242 10.62 -6.83 -18.26
C GLY A 242 9.41 -6.84 -17.29
N ILE A 243 8.96 -5.65 -16.90
CA ILE A 243 7.83 -5.51 -15.96
C ILE A 243 6.53 -5.41 -16.74
N HIS A 244 5.72 -6.46 -16.65
CA HIS A 244 4.44 -6.58 -17.31
C HIS A 244 3.52 -7.51 -16.51
N THR A 245 2.26 -7.66 -16.92
CA THR A 245 1.26 -8.47 -16.20
C THR A 245 1.77 -9.87 -15.85
N GLY A 246 2.38 -10.59 -16.80
CA GLY A 246 2.87 -11.95 -16.58
C GLY A 246 4.13 -12.06 -15.69
N SER A 247 4.79 -10.95 -15.36
CA SER A 247 5.95 -10.95 -14.45
C SER A 247 5.55 -10.53 -13.02
N ILE A 248 4.36 -9.93 -12.85
CA ILE A 248 3.90 -9.37 -11.57
C ILE A 248 2.80 -10.24 -10.93
N TYR A 249 2.05 -11.00 -11.74
CA TYR A 249 0.91 -11.84 -11.27
C TYR A 249 1.17 -13.34 -11.41
#